data_51e5aa6f106b048ab69759a6643d2e88
#
_entry.id   51e5aa6f106b048ab69759a6643d2e88
#
_cell.length_a   1.000
_cell.length_b   1.000
_cell.length_c   1.000
_cell.angle_alpha   90.00
_cell.angle_beta   90.00
_cell.angle_gamma   90.00
#
_symmetry.space_group_name_H-M   'P 1'
#
loop_
_entity.id
_entity.type
_entity.pdbx_description
1 polymer ?
#
loop_
_entity_poly.entity_id
_entity_poly.type
_entity_poly.pdbx_seq_one_letter_code
_entity_poly.pdbx_strand_id
1 'polypeptide(L)'
;MIHLWMAPLLFAVPATVNPAQAFGRLEHSPAHCRIVVGGRSLACERLQISANGSRGLRLRFIGDDQETGGSYQLSFVSLDGDQGSPLSCDNSGCRVDSRRWSATLLSTSWVRFDARGLPKGLPATRMAQGRCWIDADTVSCESHSLNVAAMSAEAQL
;
A
#
# COMPACT_ATOMS: atom_id res chain seq x y z
N MET A 1 -67.71 30.70 -9.86
CA MET A 1 -66.54 30.18 -10.58
C MET A 1 -65.37 30.14 -9.58
N ILE A 2 -65.02 28.95 -9.12
CA ILE A 2 -64.01 28.74 -8.10
C ILE A 2 -62.79 28.15 -8.85
N HIS A 3 -61.70 28.92 -8.97
CA HIS A 3 -60.45 28.43 -9.55
C HIS A 3 -59.64 27.71 -8.46
N LEU A 4 -59.58 26.38 -8.55
CA LEU A 4 -58.64 25.59 -7.77
C LEU A 4 -57.22 25.72 -8.40
N TRP A 5 -56.31 26.32 -7.69
CA TRP A 5 -54.87 26.30 -8.03
C TRP A 5 -54.28 25.02 -7.48
N MET A 6 -53.96 24.09 -8.37
CA MET A 6 -53.12 22.93 -8.05
C MET A 6 -51.65 23.35 -8.05
N ALA A 7 -51.02 23.40 -6.87
CA ALA A 7 -49.59 23.57 -6.74
C ALA A 7 -48.85 22.23 -7.01
N PRO A 8 -47.82 22.19 -7.85
CA PRO A 8 -47.04 20.98 -8.08
C PRO A 8 -46.14 20.69 -6.86
N LEU A 9 -46.33 19.50 -6.27
CA LEU A 9 -45.44 18.96 -5.25
C LEU A 9 -44.14 18.53 -5.92
N LEU A 10 -43.09 19.30 -5.75
CA LEU A 10 -41.71 18.93 -6.10
C LEU A 10 -41.19 17.90 -5.09
N PHE A 11 -41.18 16.63 -5.50
CA PHE A 11 -40.47 15.59 -4.76
C PHE A 11 -38.97 15.79 -4.94
N ALA A 12 -38.30 16.31 -3.92
CA ALA A 12 -36.83 16.29 -3.83
C ALA A 12 -36.41 14.83 -3.64
N VAL A 13 -35.83 14.22 -4.67
CA VAL A 13 -35.17 12.91 -4.56
C VAL A 13 -33.88 13.15 -3.80
N PRO A 14 -33.67 12.50 -2.63
CA PRO A 14 -32.40 12.60 -1.94
C PRO A 14 -31.33 11.96 -2.85
N ALA A 15 -30.36 12.75 -3.28
CA ALA A 15 -29.16 12.23 -3.93
C ALA A 15 -28.46 11.31 -2.92
N THR A 16 -28.62 9.99 -3.10
CA THR A 16 -27.78 9.01 -2.40
C THR A 16 -26.35 9.21 -2.92
N VAL A 17 -25.56 9.95 -2.16
CA VAL A 17 -24.12 10.02 -2.37
C VAL A 17 -23.64 8.58 -2.10
N ASN A 18 -23.31 7.84 -3.17
CA ASN A 18 -22.52 6.62 -3.05
C ASN A 18 -21.28 7.04 -2.29
N PRO A 19 -20.97 6.43 -1.11
CA PRO A 19 -19.68 6.67 -0.51
C PRO A 19 -18.66 6.23 -1.56
N ALA A 20 -17.91 7.19 -2.11
CA ALA A 20 -16.78 6.90 -2.94
C ALA A 20 -15.99 5.84 -2.17
N GLN A 21 -15.86 4.64 -2.76
CA GLN A 21 -15.01 3.61 -2.19
C GLN A 21 -13.69 4.30 -1.94
N ALA A 22 -13.36 4.49 -0.69
CA ALA A 22 -12.13 5.13 -0.31
C ALA A 22 -11.05 4.20 -0.88
N PHE A 23 -10.44 4.59 -2.00
CA PHE A 23 -9.22 3.97 -2.49
C PHE A 23 -8.16 4.27 -1.44
N GLY A 24 -8.31 3.56 -0.31
CA GLY A 24 -7.60 3.87 0.89
C GLY A 24 -6.17 3.39 0.80
N ARG A 25 -5.29 4.28 1.14
CA ARG A 25 -3.89 4.00 1.38
C ARG A 25 -3.56 4.47 2.78
N LEU A 26 -3.03 3.56 3.59
CA LEU A 26 -2.33 3.93 4.80
C LEU A 26 -0.95 4.43 4.41
N GLU A 27 -0.57 5.59 4.91
CA GLU A 27 0.79 6.10 4.85
C GLU A 27 1.28 6.31 6.28
N HIS A 28 2.44 5.74 6.59
CA HIS A 28 3.03 5.74 7.92
C HIS A 28 4.51 6.11 7.84
N SER A 29 4.99 6.89 8.81
CA SER A 29 6.42 7.21 8.98
C SER A 29 6.94 6.40 10.17
N PRO A 30 7.52 5.22 9.94
CA PRO A 30 7.94 4.31 10.98
C PRO A 30 9.18 4.84 11.72
N ALA A 31 9.25 4.59 13.04
CA ALA A 31 10.44 4.90 13.82
C ALA A 31 11.64 4.02 13.39
N HIS A 32 11.36 2.80 12.96
CA HIS A 32 12.34 1.85 12.42
C HIS A 32 11.85 1.31 11.10
N CYS A 33 12.65 1.51 10.06
CA CYS A 33 12.37 1.02 8.72
C CYS A 33 13.68 0.66 8.00
N ARG A 34 13.70 -0.54 7.40
CA ARG A 34 14.86 -1.07 6.70
C ARG A 34 14.46 -1.82 5.44
N ILE A 35 15.23 -1.62 4.41
CA ILE A 35 15.14 -2.33 3.13
C ILE A 35 16.47 -3.07 2.92
N VAL A 36 16.42 -4.28 2.42
CA VAL A 36 17.60 -5.04 1.97
C VAL A 36 17.42 -5.42 0.52
N VAL A 37 18.34 -4.98 -0.33
CA VAL A 37 18.36 -5.28 -1.77
C VAL A 37 19.77 -5.65 -2.17
N GLY A 38 19.95 -6.84 -2.75
CA GLY A 38 21.26 -7.29 -3.21
C GLY A 38 22.32 -7.34 -2.10
N GLY A 39 21.93 -7.70 -0.89
CA GLY A 39 22.81 -7.74 0.29
C GLY A 39 23.12 -6.38 0.91
N ARG A 40 22.63 -5.28 0.33
CA ARG A 40 22.79 -3.92 0.88
C ARG A 40 21.59 -3.56 1.75
N SER A 41 21.88 -3.06 2.94
CA SER A 41 20.88 -2.53 3.87
C SER A 41 20.73 -1.02 3.67
N LEU A 42 19.49 -0.56 3.49
CA LEU A 42 19.12 0.83 3.28
C LEU A 42 18.06 1.21 4.31
N ALA A 43 18.10 2.43 4.81
CA ALA A 43 17.03 2.97 5.65
C ALA A 43 15.79 3.26 4.80
N CYS A 44 14.61 3.31 5.41
CA CYS A 44 13.41 3.85 4.79
C CYS A 44 12.67 4.75 5.78
N GLU A 45 11.96 5.74 5.27
CA GLU A 45 11.27 6.74 6.09
C GLU A 45 9.75 6.65 5.98
N ARG A 46 9.26 5.93 4.96
CA ARG A 46 7.81 5.83 4.71
C ARG A 46 7.41 4.42 4.33
N LEU A 47 6.32 3.98 4.94
CA LEU A 47 5.60 2.77 4.59
C LEU A 47 4.23 3.15 4.03
N GLN A 48 3.90 2.64 2.85
CA GLN A 48 2.57 2.76 2.27
C GLN A 48 1.94 1.38 2.14
N ILE A 49 0.73 1.23 2.65
CA ILE A 49 -0.06 0.01 2.56
C ILE A 49 -1.36 0.33 1.82
N SER A 50 -1.66 -0.40 0.78
CA SER A 50 -2.91 -0.28 0.04
C SER A 50 -3.48 -1.65 -0.29
N ALA A 51 -4.78 -1.73 -0.47
CA ALA A 51 -5.44 -2.96 -0.90
C ALA A 51 -4.98 -3.36 -2.31
N ASN A 52 -4.85 -4.66 -2.54
CA ASN A 52 -4.63 -5.28 -3.83
C ASN A 52 -5.66 -6.38 -4.04
N GLY A 53 -6.74 -6.08 -4.77
CA GLY A 53 -7.91 -6.96 -4.81
C GLY A 53 -8.68 -6.96 -3.51
N SER A 54 -9.37 -8.07 -3.22
CA SER A 54 -10.29 -8.19 -2.09
C SER A 54 -9.60 -8.52 -0.76
N ARG A 55 -8.45 -9.18 -0.78
CA ARG A 55 -7.75 -9.68 0.42
C ARG A 55 -6.24 -9.52 0.38
N GLY A 56 -5.67 -9.14 -0.76
CA GLY A 56 -4.25 -8.89 -0.92
C GLY A 56 -3.85 -7.47 -0.54
N LEU A 57 -2.56 -7.26 -0.34
CA LEU A 57 -1.97 -5.97 -0.07
C LEU A 57 -0.87 -5.63 -1.06
N ARG A 58 -0.70 -4.34 -1.29
CA ARG A 58 0.50 -3.74 -1.84
C ARG A 58 1.20 -2.94 -0.75
N LEU A 59 2.42 -3.34 -0.44
CA LEU A 59 3.27 -2.69 0.55
C LEU A 59 4.43 -2.02 -0.16
N ARG A 60 4.68 -0.75 0.15
CA ARG A 60 5.77 0.05 -0.41
C ARG A 60 6.60 0.61 0.72
N PHE A 61 7.87 0.29 0.71
CA PHE A 61 8.89 0.83 1.60
C PHE A 61 9.70 1.85 0.81
N ILE A 62 9.72 3.09 1.28
CA ILE A 62 10.28 4.23 0.55
C ILE A 62 11.34 4.87 1.42
N GLY A 63 12.53 5.07 0.85
CA GLY A 63 13.64 5.73 1.48
C GLY A 63 14.18 6.87 0.62
N ASP A 64 14.78 7.86 1.27
CA ASP A 64 15.43 8.99 0.62
C ASP A 64 16.90 8.68 0.35
N ASP A 65 17.37 8.97 -0.86
CA ASP A 65 18.76 8.85 -1.26
C ASP A 65 19.50 10.15 -0.94
N GLN A 66 20.11 10.20 0.24
CA GLN A 66 20.79 11.39 0.76
C GLN A 66 21.95 11.85 -0.14
N GLU A 67 22.57 10.94 -0.90
CA GLU A 67 23.71 11.29 -1.76
C GLU A 67 23.24 11.99 -3.04
N THR A 68 22.10 11.61 -3.59
CA THR A 68 21.62 12.11 -4.88
C THR A 68 20.44 13.06 -4.75
N GLY A 69 19.87 13.22 -3.54
CA GLY A 69 18.61 13.95 -3.32
C GLY A 69 17.39 13.27 -3.93
N GLY A 70 17.53 12.05 -4.42
CA GLY A 70 16.46 11.23 -4.97
C GLY A 70 15.82 10.34 -3.90
N SER A 71 15.14 9.29 -4.36
CA SER A 71 14.54 8.30 -3.48
C SER A 71 14.61 6.90 -4.08
N TYR A 72 14.31 5.91 -3.26
CA TYR A 72 14.17 4.53 -3.70
C TYR A 72 12.93 3.89 -3.10
N GLN A 73 12.40 2.92 -3.79
CA GLN A 73 11.17 2.24 -3.40
C GLN A 73 11.30 0.74 -3.64
N LEU A 74 11.04 -0.04 -2.61
CA LEU A 74 10.82 -1.48 -2.69
C LEU A 74 9.34 -1.75 -2.46
N SER A 75 8.71 -2.41 -3.42
CA SER A 75 7.30 -2.74 -3.37
C SER A 75 7.11 -4.25 -3.38
N PHE A 76 6.17 -4.70 -2.57
CA PHE A 76 5.70 -6.08 -2.53
C PHE A 76 4.22 -6.10 -2.81
N VAL A 77 3.79 -7.03 -3.66
CA VAL A 77 2.38 -7.30 -3.92
C VAL A 77 2.09 -8.69 -3.45
N SER A 78 1.16 -8.83 -2.51
CA SER A 78 0.73 -10.13 -2.02
C SER A 78 -0.49 -10.64 -2.77
N LEU A 79 -0.64 -11.95 -2.77
CA LEU A 79 -1.90 -12.64 -3.03
C LEU A 79 -2.85 -12.42 -1.84
N ASP A 80 -4.05 -12.94 -1.97
CA ASP A 80 -5.02 -12.93 -0.89
C ASP A 80 -4.45 -13.65 0.34
N GLY A 81 -4.54 -12.99 1.49
CA GLY A 81 -4.15 -13.58 2.77
C GLY A 81 -5.24 -14.52 3.31
N ASP A 82 -4.82 -15.50 4.10
CA ASP A 82 -5.73 -16.50 4.68
C ASP A 82 -6.79 -15.91 5.61
N GLN A 83 -6.50 -14.75 6.21
CA GLN A 83 -7.34 -14.08 7.21
C GLN A 83 -8.08 -12.84 6.67
N GLY A 84 -8.17 -12.68 5.34
CA GLY A 84 -8.71 -11.48 4.72
C GLY A 84 -7.71 -10.31 4.67
N SER A 85 -8.17 -9.13 4.30
CA SER A 85 -7.32 -7.92 4.30
C SER A 85 -7.19 -7.37 5.71
N PRO A 86 -5.97 -7.11 6.21
CA PRO A 86 -5.78 -6.46 7.50
C PRO A 86 -5.98 -4.94 7.44
N LEU A 87 -6.16 -4.36 6.23
CA LEU A 87 -6.34 -2.95 6.02
C LEU A 87 -7.83 -2.60 6.00
N SER A 88 -8.25 -1.75 6.91
CA SER A 88 -9.58 -1.18 6.97
C SER A 88 -9.53 0.30 6.65
N CYS A 89 -10.38 0.77 5.74
CA CYS A 89 -10.44 2.16 5.32
C CYS A 89 -11.87 2.68 5.43
N ASP A 90 -12.01 3.89 5.97
CA ASP A 90 -13.27 4.62 6.09
C ASP A 90 -13.07 6.11 5.68
N ASN A 91 -14.05 6.96 5.96
CA ASN A 91 -13.98 8.38 5.63
C ASN A 91 -12.88 9.15 6.41
N SER A 92 -12.37 8.59 7.50
CA SER A 92 -11.30 9.17 8.32
C SER A 92 -9.90 8.72 7.90
N GLY A 93 -9.80 7.71 7.06
CA GLY A 93 -8.55 7.17 6.55
C GLY A 93 -8.47 5.65 6.62
N CYS A 94 -7.26 5.12 6.50
CA CYS A 94 -6.98 3.70 6.58
C CYS A 94 -6.18 3.36 7.84
N ARG A 95 -6.42 2.19 8.39
CA ARG A 95 -5.68 1.63 9.52
C ARG A 95 -5.45 0.13 9.33
N VAL A 96 -4.47 -0.39 10.00
CA VAL A 96 -4.24 -1.83 10.12
C VAL A 96 -5.00 -2.33 11.34
N ASP A 97 -6.03 -3.15 11.10
CA ASP A 97 -6.91 -3.68 12.16
C ASP A 97 -6.41 -5.02 12.72
N SER A 98 -5.56 -5.73 11.99
CA SER A 98 -5.07 -7.04 12.41
C SER A 98 -3.63 -6.97 12.89
N ARG A 99 -3.39 -7.47 14.10
CA ARG A 99 -2.04 -7.63 14.64
C ARG A 99 -1.33 -8.90 14.17
N ARG A 100 -2.03 -9.76 13.45
CA ARG A 100 -1.46 -10.96 12.82
C ARG A 100 -2.09 -11.15 11.46
N TRP A 101 -1.27 -11.12 10.47
CA TRP A 101 -1.65 -11.37 9.09
C TRP A 101 -0.45 -11.89 8.32
N SER A 102 -0.67 -12.77 7.38
CA SER A 102 0.36 -13.20 6.44
C SER A 102 -0.25 -13.52 5.08
N ALA A 103 0.53 -13.31 4.04
CA ALA A 103 0.16 -13.66 2.68
C ALA A 103 1.38 -14.00 1.84
N THR A 104 1.19 -14.91 0.89
CA THR A 104 2.19 -15.25 -0.12
C THR A 104 2.40 -14.07 -1.08
N LEU A 105 3.63 -13.86 -1.51
CA LEU A 105 3.95 -12.85 -2.50
C LEU A 105 3.55 -13.30 -3.91
N LEU A 106 3.08 -12.32 -4.69
CA LEU A 106 2.90 -12.43 -6.13
C LEU A 106 4.10 -11.82 -6.87
N SER A 107 4.52 -10.63 -6.46
CA SER A 107 5.60 -9.92 -7.14
C SER A 107 6.34 -8.94 -6.22
N THR A 108 7.55 -8.61 -6.62
CA THR A 108 8.35 -7.52 -6.04
C THR A 108 8.76 -6.54 -7.12
N SER A 109 9.00 -5.29 -6.74
CA SER A 109 9.46 -4.25 -7.64
C SER A 109 10.43 -3.33 -6.91
N TRP A 110 11.57 -3.08 -7.53
CA TRP A 110 12.56 -2.12 -7.07
C TRP A 110 12.69 -0.99 -8.07
N VAL A 111 12.69 0.26 -7.61
CA VAL A 111 12.87 1.45 -8.44
C VAL A 111 13.62 2.53 -7.67
N ARG A 112 14.46 3.27 -8.38
CA ARG A 112 15.11 4.50 -7.89
C ARG A 112 14.56 5.69 -8.64
N PHE A 113 14.47 6.82 -7.96
CA PHE A 113 14.01 8.09 -8.51
C PHE A 113 15.11 9.13 -8.40
N ASP A 114 15.18 10.06 -9.34
CA ASP A 114 16.06 11.23 -9.24
C ASP A 114 15.45 12.29 -8.28
N ALA A 115 16.18 13.38 -8.06
CA ALA A 115 15.74 14.48 -7.19
C ALA A 115 14.45 15.17 -7.68
N ARG A 116 14.04 14.98 -8.93
CA ARG A 116 12.78 15.48 -9.49
C ARG A 116 11.64 14.49 -9.37
N GLY A 117 11.88 13.31 -8.79
CA GLY A 117 10.92 12.24 -8.68
C GLY A 117 10.68 11.43 -9.95
N LEU A 118 11.59 11.52 -10.93
CA LEU A 118 11.52 10.72 -12.15
C LEU A 118 12.28 9.39 -11.96
N PRO A 119 11.73 8.25 -12.43
CA PRO A 119 12.37 6.96 -12.27
C PRO A 119 13.72 6.92 -13.03
N LYS A 120 14.74 6.42 -12.37
CA LYS A 120 16.04 6.11 -12.96
C LYS A 120 16.00 4.72 -13.59
N GLY A 121 15.68 4.66 -14.88
CA GLY A 121 15.53 3.41 -15.60
C GLY A 121 14.14 2.77 -15.42
N LEU A 122 13.99 1.55 -15.93
CA LEU A 122 12.75 0.80 -15.82
C LEU A 122 12.62 0.17 -14.42
N PRO A 123 11.43 0.20 -13.80
CA PRO A 123 11.19 -0.54 -12.59
C PRO A 123 11.48 -2.02 -12.78
N ALA A 124 12.34 -2.59 -11.94
CA ALA A 124 12.63 -4.02 -11.96
C ALA A 124 11.51 -4.77 -11.24
N THR A 125 10.40 -5.01 -11.92
CA THR A 125 9.27 -5.81 -11.40
C THR A 125 9.46 -7.27 -11.78
N ARG A 126 9.25 -8.17 -10.82
CA ARG A 126 9.43 -9.61 -11.00
C ARG A 126 8.39 -10.37 -10.21
N MET A 127 7.96 -11.51 -10.77
CA MET A 127 7.28 -12.54 -9.99
C MET A 127 8.24 -13.01 -8.89
N ALA A 128 7.74 -13.14 -7.68
CA ALA A 128 8.54 -13.48 -6.52
C ALA A 128 7.88 -14.58 -5.70
N GLN A 129 8.70 -15.47 -5.16
CA GLN A 129 8.31 -16.37 -4.08
C GLN A 129 8.69 -15.71 -2.75
N GLY A 130 7.87 -15.92 -1.73
CA GLY A 130 8.08 -15.34 -0.42
C GLY A 130 6.79 -14.98 0.25
N ARG A 131 6.86 -14.16 1.26
CA ARG A 131 5.69 -13.75 2.03
C ARG A 131 5.83 -12.34 2.61
N CYS A 132 4.70 -11.72 2.88
CA CYS A 132 4.60 -10.60 3.79
C CYS A 132 3.81 -11.01 5.03
N TRP A 133 4.12 -10.41 6.17
CA TRP A 133 3.36 -10.63 7.40
C TRP A 133 3.32 -9.36 8.25
N ILE A 134 2.31 -9.30 9.08
CA ILE A 134 2.20 -8.33 10.17
C ILE A 134 2.21 -9.14 11.46
N ASP A 135 3.09 -8.79 12.36
CA ASP A 135 3.15 -9.36 13.71
C ASP A 135 3.24 -8.21 14.72
N ALA A 136 2.23 -8.13 15.58
CA ALA A 136 2.02 -7.02 16.51
C ALA A 136 2.00 -5.65 15.81
N ASP A 137 3.09 -4.91 15.87
CA ASP A 137 3.29 -3.58 15.30
C ASP A 137 4.36 -3.55 14.19
N THR A 138 4.78 -4.72 13.72
CA THR A 138 5.83 -4.84 12.71
C THR A 138 5.27 -5.42 11.41
N VAL A 139 5.56 -4.75 10.32
CA VAL A 139 5.30 -5.20 8.95
C VAL A 139 6.60 -5.69 8.35
N SER A 140 6.63 -6.91 7.87
CA SER A 140 7.80 -7.52 7.25
C SER A 140 7.44 -8.18 5.92
N CYS A 141 8.32 -8.09 4.95
CA CYS A 141 8.25 -8.81 3.69
C CYS A 141 9.60 -9.40 3.33
N GLU A 142 9.60 -10.61 2.80
CA GLU A 142 10.78 -11.26 2.25
C GLU A 142 10.48 -11.94 0.93
N SER A 143 11.36 -11.80 -0.03
CA SER A 143 11.23 -12.45 -1.34
C SER A 143 12.50 -13.19 -1.70
N HIS A 144 12.31 -14.32 -2.33
CA HIS A 144 13.35 -15.18 -2.87
C HIS A 144 13.08 -15.39 -4.37
N SER A 145 14.13 -15.40 -5.17
CA SER A 145 14.06 -15.77 -6.59
C SER A 145 15.28 -16.58 -6.93
N LEU A 146 15.10 -17.60 -7.77
CA LEU A 146 16.16 -18.54 -8.12
C LEU A 146 17.40 -17.90 -8.76
N ASN A 147 17.29 -16.70 -9.34
CA ASN A 147 18.35 -16.03 -10.08
C ASN A 147 18.60 -14.57 -9.69
N VAL A 148 18.04 -14.12 -8.56
CA VAL A 148 18.16 -12.73 -8.11
C VAL A 148 18.37 -12.72 -6.60
N ALA A 149 19.20 -11.78 -6.16
CA ALA A 149 19.43 -11.57 -4.74
C ALA A 149 18.09 -11.38 -3.98
N ALA A 150 18.00 -12.00 -2.85
CA ALA A 150 16.85 -11.84 -1.94
C ALA A 150 16.60 -10.36 -1.63
N MET A 151 15.32 -10.00 -1.57
CA MET A 151 14.90 -8.67 -1.17
C MET A 151 14.02 -8.80 0.06
N SER A 152 14.24 -7.94 1.04
CA SER A 152 13.39 -7.87 2.22
C SER A 152 13.19 -6.45 2.69
N ALA A 153 12.13 -6.23 3.43
CA ALA A 153 11.91 -4.97 4.13
C ALA A 153 11.12 -5.19 5.41
N GLU A 154 11.37 -4.33 6.37
CA GLU A 154 10.73 -4.34 7.67
C GLU A 154 10.47 -2.91 8.13
N ALA A 155 9.31 -2.67 8.72
CA ALA A 155 8.93 -1.38 9.28
C ALA A 155 8.05 -1.56 10.52
N GLN A 156 8.24 -0.69 11.50
CA GLN A 156 7.38 -0.60 12.67
C GLN A 156 6.18 0.30 12.35
N LEU A 157 4.95 -0.12 12.73
CA LEU A 157 3.69 0.63 12.56
C LEU A 157 3.49 1.65 13.69
#